data_901e37b041ca0065b0bd3d3a29e7b246
#
_entry.id   901e37b041ca0065b0bd3d3a29e7b246
#
_cell.length_a   1.000
_cell.length_b   1.000
_cell.length_c   1.000
_cell.angle_alpha   90.00
_cell.angle_beta   90.00
_cell.angle_gamma   90.00
#
_symmetry.space_group_name_H-M   'P 1'
#
loop_
_entity.id
_entity.type
_entity.pdbx_description
1 polymer ?
#
loop_
_entity_poly.entity_id
_entity_poly.type
_entity_poly.pdbx_seq_one_letter_code
_entity_poly.pdbx_strand_id
1 'polypeptide(L)'
;AGASVKIIAPISGQINSAKGDAIKIDHSFPTVSSVMFDSVYIPGGTDSIKVLSTNSFAILFINETYKHGKPIAASDEGLLLLAKAARAGGAINDTYSEIGVAIAENNEVNDDFAQDFIDLIGMHRFNERPDLDAIAA
;
A
#
# COMPACT_ATOMS: atom_id res chain seq x y z
N ALA A 1 -11.42 -7.93 12.65
CA ALA A 1 -10.44 -7.26 13.51
C ALA A 1 -10.85 -5.82 13.90
N GLY A 2 -12.00 -5.32 13.47
CA GLY A 2 -12.51 -3.99 13.84
C GLY A 2 -11.82 -2.80 13.13
N ALA A 3 -11.03 -3.05 12.10
CA ALA A 3 -10.40 -1.99 11.31
C ALA A 3 -11.43 -1.24 10.46
N SER A 4 -11.27 0.08 10.34
CA SER A 4 -12.03 0.90 9.39
C SER A 4 -11.26 1.00 8.09
N VAL A 5 -11.82 0.48 7.01
CA VAL A 5 -11.19 0.48 5.68
C VAL A 5 -11.73 1.65 4.87
N LYS A 6 -10.84 2.38 4.20
CA LYS A 6 -11.16 3.45 3.25
C LYS A 6 -10.52 3.17 1.90
N ILE A 7 -11.26 3.42 0.84
CA ILE A 7 -10.79 3.25 -0.53
C ILE A 7 -10.37 4.61 -1.08
N ILE A 8 -9.11 4.69 -1.50
CA ILE A 8 -8.48 5.89 -2.05
C ILE A 8 -8.14 5.65 -3.52
N ALA A 9 -8.48 6.60 -4.37
CA ALA A 9 -8.20 6.54 -5.81
C ALA A 9 -7.73 7.89 -6.35
N PRO A 10 -7.22 7.95 -7.60
CA PRO A 10 -6.81 9.22 -8.21
C PRO A 10 -7.92 10.26 -8.32
N ILE A 11 -9.16 9.81 -8.46
CA ILE A 11 -10.36 10.68 -8.59
C ILE A 11 -11.44 10.26 -7.59
N SER A 12 -12.31 11.20 -7.25
CA SER A 12 -13.50 10.95 -6.42
C SER A 12 -14.62 10.29 -7.23
N GLY A 13 -15.58 9.66 -6.53
CA GLY A 13 -16.76 9.05 -7.12
C GLY A 13 -16.76 7.54 -6.97
N GLN A 14 -16.86 6.81 -8.08
CA GLN A 14 -16.80 5.36 -8.07
C GLN A 14 -15.95 4.83 -9.23
N ILE A 15 -15.39 3.66 -9.04
CA ILE A 15 -14.70 2.88 -10.06
C ILE A 15 -15.42 1.55 -10.24
N ASN A 16 -15.17 0.88 -11.36
CA ASN A 16 -15.68 -0.46 -11.58
C ASN A 16 -14.57 -1.50 -11.32
N SER A 17 -14.92 -2.57 -10.61
CA SER A 17 -14.05 -3.74 -10.48
C SER A 17 -13.89 -4.44 -11.84
N ALA A 18 -12.90 -5.34 -11.94
CA ALA A 18 -12.73 -6.19 -13.12
C ALA A 18 -13.98 -7.05 -13.43
N LYS A 19 -14.82 -7.31 -12.44
CA LYS A 19 -16.09 -8.04 -12.57
C LYS A 19 -17.28 -7.14 -12.91
N GLY A 20 -17.06 -5.81 -13.04
CA GLY A 20 -18.11 -4.84 -13.35
C GLY A 20 -18.84 -4.26 -12.14
N ASP A 21 -18.51 -4.67 -10.92
CA ASP A 21 -19.12 -4.14 -9.70
C ASP A 21 -18.67 -2.70 -9.45
N ALA A 22 -19.61 -1.84 -9.05
CA ALA A 22 -19.30 -0.47 -8.66
C ALA A 22 -18.64 -0.43 -7.29
N ILE A 23 -17.48 0.23 -7.19
CA ILE A 23 -16.75 0.45 -5.95
C ILE A 23 -16.77 1.94 -5.64
N LYS A 24 -17.36 2.30 -4.49
CA LYS A 24 -17.37 3.68 -4.02
C LYS A 24 -15.99 4.08 -3.54
N ILE A 25 -15.51 5.23 -3.99
CA ILE A 25 -14.28 5.86 -3.53
C ILE A 25 -14.58 6.72 -2.31
N ASP A 26 -13.88 6.49 -1.20
CA ASP A 26 -14.03 7.29 0.02
C ASP A 26 -13.27 8.61 -0.07
N HIS A 27 -12.06 8.59 -0.63
CA HIS A 27 -11.19 9.76 -0.78
C HIS A 27 -10.44 9.73 -2.10
N SER A 28 -10.13 10.92 -2.63
CA SER A 28 -9.15 11.05 -3.71
C SER A 28 -7.79 11.45 -3.13
N PHE A 29 -6.69 11.02 -3.78
CA PHE A 29 -5.34 11.33 -3.29
C PHE A 29 -5.09 12.84 -3.04
N PRO A 30 -5.57 13.79 -3.88
CA PRO A 30 -5.37 15.21 -3.60
C PRO A 30 -6.07 15.73 -2.33
N THR A 31 -7.03 14.99 -1.80
CA THR A 31 -7.85 15.43 -0.65
C THR A 31 -7.50 14.72 0.66
N VAL A 32 -6.52 13.83 0.66
CA VAL A 32 -6.20 12.99 1.82
C VAL A 32 -4.69 12.89 2.01
N SER A 33 -4.27 12.73 3.24
CA SER A 33 -2.86 12.52 3.60
C SER A 33 -2.66 11.18 4.30
N SER A 34 -1.50 10.57 4.14
CA SER A 34 -1.13 9.31 4.78
C SER A 34 -1.20 9.36 6.30
N VAL A 35 -1.07 10.55 6.91
CA VAL A 35 -1.15 10.73 8.38
C VAL A 35 -2.50 10.32 8.96
N MET A 36 -3.55 10.30 8.15
CA MET A 36 -4.90 9.92 8.56
C MET A 36 -5.09 8.40 8.72
N PHE A 37 -4.12 7.61 8.32
CA PHE A 37 -4.22 6.14 8.28
C PHE A 37 -3.07 5.48 9.02
N ASP A 38 -3.34 4.31 9.59
CA ASP A 38 -2.35 3.53 10.32
C ASP A 38 -1.56 2.59 9.42
N SER A 39 -2.14 2.18 8.31
CA SER A 39 -1.53 1.25 7.36
C SER A 39 -2.12 1.44 5.96
N VAL A 40 -1.48 0.85 4.95
CA VAL A 40 -1.98 0.86 3.58
C VAL A 40 -1.93 -0.55 2.97
N TYR A 41 -2.93 -0.88 2.19
CA TYR A 41 -2.93 -2.06 1.32
C TYR A 41 -2.98 -1.63 -0.14
N ILE A 42 -2.06 -2.16 -0.93
CA ILE A 42 -1.93 -1.91 -2.38
C ILE A 42 -2.38 -3.18 -3.10
N PRO A 43 -3.61 -3.24 -3.61
CA PRO A 43 -4.09 -4.40 -4.34
C PRO A 43 -3.40 -4.55 -5.70
N GLY A 44 -3.41 -5.77 -6.23
CA GLY A 44 -2.99 -6.04 -7.59
C GLY A 44 -3.95 -5.46 -8.63
N GLY A 45 -3.64 -5.71 -9.90
CA GLY A 45 -4.41 -5.26 -11.06
C GLY A 45 -3.56 -4.43 -12.00
N THR A 46 -3.22 -5.01 -13.14
CA THR A 46 -2.27 -4.42 -14.12
C THR A 46 -2.66 -3.00 -14.53
N ASP A 47 -3.93 -2.76 -14.89
CA ASP A 47 -4.39 -1.44 -15.32
C ASP A 47 -4.39 -0.42 -14.19
N SER A 48 -4.81 -0.83 -13.00
CA SER A 48 -4.81 0.01 -11.80
C SER A 48 -3.38 0.44 -11.45
N ILE A 49 -2.46 -0.50 -11.38
CA ILE A 49 -1.06 -0.22 -11.04
C ILE A 49 -0.37 0.65 -12.10
N LYS A 50 -0.70 0.45 -13.38
CA LYS A 50 -0.21 1.31 -14.46
C LYS A 50 -0.62 2.77 -14.27
N VAL A 51 -1.87 3.03 -13.92
CA VAL A 51 -2.37 4.37 -13.63
C VAL A 51 -1.72 4.94 -12.37
N LEU A 52 -1.72 4.20 -11.27
CA LEU A 52 -1.14 4.63 -9.99
C LEU A 52 0.37 4.91 -10.10
N SER A 53 1.08 4.14 -10.91
CA SER A 53 2.53 4.31 -11.11
C SER A 53 2.93 5.62 -11.80
N THR A 54 2.00 6.29 -12.43
CA THR A 54 2.20 7.62 -13.04
C THR A 54 1.58 8.76 -12.22
N ASN A 55 0.88 8.43 -11.14
CA ASN A 55 0.22 9.40 -10.28
C ASN A 55 1.14 9.84 -9.14
N SER A 56 1.59 11.10 -9.19
CA SER A 56 2.52 11.64 -8.19
C SER A 56 1.95 11.66 -6.77
N PHE A 57 0.66 11.85 -6.60
CA PHE A 57 0.02 11.83 -5.28
C PHE A 57 -0.04 10.42 -4.70
N ALA A 58 -0.29 9.40 -5.53
CA ALA A 58 -0.25 8.00 -5.10
C ALA A 58 1.18 7.61 -4.65
N ILE A 59 2.18 7.98 -5.45
CA ILE A 59 3.59 7.75 -5.12
C ILE A 59 3.96 8.44 -3.81
N LEU A 60 3.60 9.72 -3.65
CA LEU A 60 3.87 10.48 -2.43
C LEU A 60 3.19 9.83 -1.20
N PHE A 61 1.95 9.42 -1.34
CA PHE A 61 1.19 8.78 -0.26
C PHE A 61 1.89 7.51 0.25
N ILE A 62 2.36 6.66 -0.66
CA ILE A 62 3.10 5.44 -0.33
C ILE A 62 4.47 5.79 0.28
N ASN A 63 5.18 6.77 -0.28
CA ASN A 63 6.46 7.24 0.25
C ASN A 63 6.33 7.70 1.70
N GLU A 64 5.34 8.53 1.99
CA GLU A 64 5.06 9.01 3.34
C GLU A 64 4.71 7.86 4.29
N THR A 65 3.85 6.94 3.84
CA THR A 65 3.48 5.75 4.63
C THR A 65 4.71 4.93 5.00
N TYR A 66 5.60 4.68 4.05
CA TYR A 66 6.84 3.95 4.27
C TYR A 66 7.80 4.72 5.19
N LYS A 67 8.02 6.00 4.91
CA LYS A 67 8.94 6.87 5.67
C LYS A 67 8.53 7.02 7.13
N HIS A 68 7.24 7.04 7.40
CA HIS A 68 6.69 7.11 8.76
C HIS A 68 6.60 5.74 9.47
N GLY A 69 7.19 4.72 8.90
CA GLY A 69 7.28 3.38 9.51
C GLY A 69 5.96 2.64 9.60
N LYS A 70 4.94 3.04 8.84
CA LYS A 70 3.62 2.40 8.89
C LYS A 70 3.61 1.07 8.15
N PRO A 71 2.86 0.06 8.62
CA PRO A 71 2.72 -1.20 7.91
C PRO A 71 2.14 -1.01 6.51
N ILE A 72 2.66 -1.77 5.56
CA ILE A 72 2.18 -1.79 4.17
C ILE A 72 1.94 -3.24 3.76
N ALA A 73 0.81 -3.49 3.11
CA ALA A 73 0.57 -4.74 2.42
C ALA A 73 0.47 -4.51 0.92
N ALA A 74 0.92 -5.46 0.13
CA ALA A 74 0.81 -5.41 -1.32
C ALA A 74 0.55 -6.81 -1.88
N SER A 75 -0.26 -6.88 -2.93
CA SER A 75 -0.50 -8.11 -3.66
C SER A 75 -0.18 -7.96 -5.14
N ASP A 76 0.34 -9.02 -5.73
CA ASP A 76 0.64 -9.15 -7.15
C ASP A 76 1.35 -7.90 -7.75
N GLU A 77 0.77 -7.24 -8.73
CA GLU A 77 1.33 -6.04 -9.36
C GLU A 77 1.46 -4.86 -8.40
N GLY A 78 0.76 -4.87 -7.26
CA GLY A 78 0.90 -3.86 -6.21
C GLY A 78 2.33 -3.76 -5.68
N LEU A 79 3.09 -4.86 -5.73
CA LEU A 79 4.52 -4.89 -5.41
C LEU A 79 5.36 -3.98 -6.32
N LEU A 80 5.01 -3.89 -7.60
CA LEU A 80 5.70 -3.02 -8.55
C LEU A 80 5.51 -1.54 -8.19
N LEU A 81 4.31 -1.18 -7.74
CA LEU A 81 4.02 0.17 -7.29
C LEU A 81 4.78 0.50 -6.00
N LEU A 82 4.81 -0.42 -5.05
CA LEU A 82 5.57 -0.27 -3.80
C LEU A 82 7.07 -0.11 -4.09
N ALA A 83 7.63 -0.95 -4.95
CA ALA A 83 9.05 -0.88 -5.34
C ALA A 83 9.39 0.46 -6.01
N LYS A 84 8.49 0.97 -6.84
CA LYS A 84 8.67 2.26 -7.51
C LYS A 84 8.57 3.43 -6.54
N ALA A 85 7.58 3.42 -5.66
CA ALA A 85 7.31 4.51 -4.73
C ALA A 85 8.36 4.59 -3.62
N ALA A 86 8.43 3.60 -2.77
CA ALA A 86 9.28 3.60 -1.58
C ALA A 86 10.75 3.33 -1.88
N ARG A 87 11.15 3.18 -3.14
CA ARG A 87 12.45 2.63 -3.52
C ARG A 87 12.79 1.34 -2.77
N ALA A 88 11.74 0.68 -2.30
CA ALA A 88 11.85 -0.56 -1.55
C ALA A 88 12.40 -1.71 -2.41
N GLY A 89 12.60 -1.49 -3.70
CA GLY A 89 13.15 -2.50 -4.62
C GLY A 89 14.50 -3.06 -4.22
N GLY A 90 15.30 -2.32 -3.46
CA GLY A 90 16.55 -2.81 -2.87
C GLY A 90 16.38 -3.47 -1.51
N ALA A 91 15.30 -3.15 -0.80
CA ALA A 91 14.96 -3.72 0.51
C ALA A 91 13.97 -4.90 0.40
N ILE A 92 13.38 -5.06 -0.77
CA ILE A 92 12.42 -6.12 -1.08
C ILE A 92 13.21 -7.41 -1.42
N ASN A 93 13.95 -7.92 -0.46
CA ASN A 93 14.53 -9.25 -0.45
C ASN A 93 14.13 -9.91 0.87
N ASP A 94 13.94 -11.15 0.93
CA ASP A 94 13.72 -12.14 2.01
C ASP A 94 13.25 -11.72 3.44
N THR A 95 13.11 -10.44 3.78
CA THR A 95 12.80 -9.95 5.14
C THR A 95 11.68 -8.90 5.20
N TYR A 96 10.68 -9.05 4.38
CA TYR A 96 9.57 -8.08 4.29
C TYR A 96 8.86 -7.83 5.63
N SER A 97 8.61 -8.89 6.40
CA SER A 97 7.93 -8.77 7.68
C SER A 97 8.73 -7.95 8.69
N GLU A 98 10.07 -8.01 8.66
CA GLU A 98 10.94 -7.24 9.55
C GLU A 98 10.87 -5.74 9.28
N ILE A 99 10.60 -5.35 8.04
CA ILE A 99 10.42 -3.94 7.68
C ILE A 99 8.94 -3.50 7.64
N GLY A 100 8.04 -4.34 8.13
CA GLY A 100 6.61 -4.02 8.20
C GLY A 100 5.88 -4.07 6.86
N VAL A 101 6.27 -5.00 5.99
CA VAL A 101 5.64 -5.22 4.69
C VAL A 101 5.10 -6.64 4.59
N ALA A 102 3.81 -6.80 4.30
CA ALA A 102 3.17 -8.08 4.01
C ALA A 102 2.97 -8.21 2.49
N ILE A 103 3.24 -9.38 1.94
CA ILE A 103 3.19 -9.64 0.51
C ILE A 103 2.32 -10.85 0.20
N ALA A 104 1.47 -10.73 -0.81
CA ALA A 104 0.79 -11.84 -1.44
C ALA A 104 1.13 -11.87 -2.94
N GLU A 105 1.70 -12.97 -3.40
CA GLU A 105 1.98 -13.24 -4.82
C GLU A 105 1.01 -14.31 -5.35
N ASN A 106 0.90 -14.44 -6.67
CA ASN A 106 0.13 -15.50 -7.35
C ASN A 106 -1.34 -15.58 -6.91
N ASN A 107 -1.99 -14.43 -6.64
CA ASN A 107 -3.37 -14.35 -6.13
C ASN A 107 -3.58 -15.06 -4.78
N GLU A 108 -2.54 -15.21 -3.98
CA GLU A 108 -2.60 -15.80 -2.64
C GLU A 108 -3.05 -14.80 -1.56
N VAL A 109 -3.99 -13.92 -1.89
CA VAL A 109 -4.68 -13.08 -0.91
C VAL A 109 -5.65 -13.98 -0.13
N ASN A 110 -5.15 -14.55 0.95
CA ASN A 110 -5.84 -15.52 1.79
C ASN A 110 -5.82 -15.08 3.26
N ASP A 111 -6.35 -15.91 4.15
CA ASP A 111 -6.42 -15.61 5.58
C ASP A 111 -5.04 -15.48 6.23
N ASP A 112 -4.04 -16.24 5.79
CA ASP A 112 -2.67 -16.16 6.30
C ASP A 112 -2.05 -14.80 5.96
N PHE A 113 -2.17 -14.35 4.72
CA PHE A 113 -1.74 -13.01 4.31
C PHE A 113 -2.44 -11.91 5.10
N ALA A 114 -3.76 -12.04 5.27
CA ALA A 114 -4.55 -11.08 6.05
C ALA A 114 -4.08 -11.04 7.52
N GLN A 115 -3.81 -12.21 8.11
CA GLN A 115 -3.32 -12.30 9.49
C GLN A 115 -1.92 -11.69 9.63
N ASP A 116 -1.02 -11.97 8.71
CA ASP A 116 0.33 -11.35 8.69
C ASP A 116 0.23 -9.82 8.68
N PHE A 117 -0.64 -9.27 7.85
CA PHE A 117 -0.85 -7.82 7.79
C PHE A 117 -1.45 -7.26 9.08
N ILE A 118 -2.43 -7.95 9.67
CA ILE A 118 -3.02 -7.57 10.96
C ILE A 118 -1.96 -7.57 12.07
N ASP A 119 -1.10 -8.57 12.10
CA ASP A 119 -0.02 -8.67 13.10
C ASP A 119 0.97 -7.50 12.95
N LEU A 120 1.34 -7.14 11.70
CA LEU A 120 2.18 -5.97 11.44
C LEU A 120 1.52 -4.66 11.89
N ILE A 121 0.22 -4.51 11.70
CA ILE A 121 -0.54 -3.35 12.21
C ILE A 121 -0.46 -3.30 13.74
N GLY A 122 -0.55 -4.45 14.40
CA GLY A 122 -0.39 -4.58 15.85
C GLY A 122 0.98 -4.15 16.37
N MET A 123 2.03 -4.28 15.58
CA MET A 123 3.40 -3.82 15.93
C MET A 123 3.57 -2.30 15.78
N HIS A 124 2.66 -1.62 15.14
CA HIS A 124 2.46 -0.18 15.08
C HIS A 124 3.45 0.61 14.22
N ARG A 125 4.78 0.52 14.44
CA ARG A 125 5.79 1.31 13.69
C ARG A 125 7.07 0.52 13.44
N PHE A 126 7.60 0.71 12.24
CA PHE A 126 8.84 0.10 11.73
C PHE A 126 9.85 1.21 11.41
N ASN A 127 10.55 1.68 12.43
CA ASN A 127 11.45 2.84 12.30
C ASN A 127 12.85 2.48 11.78
N GLU A 128 13.20 1.20 11.72
CA GLU A 128 14.51 0.70 11.27
C GLU A 128 14.54 0.29 9.79
N ARG A 129 13.68 0.89 8.99
CA ARG A 129 13.67 0.67 7.54
C ARG A 129 14.93 1.26 6.91
N PRO A 130 15.52 0.54 5.91
CA PRO A 130 16.68 1.06 5.20
C PRO A 130 16.31 2.27 4.32
N ASP A 131 17.29 3.12 4.08
CA ASP A 131 17.25 4.23 3.11
C ASP A 131 16.10 5.24 3.30
N LEU A 132 15.61 5.42 4.53
CA LEU A 132 14.53 6.36 4.83
C LEU A 132 14.86 7.79 4.38
N ASP A 133 16.11 8.20 4.50
CA ASP A 133 16.57 9.54 4.10
C ASP A 133 16.59 9.75 2.57
N ALA A 134 16.65 8.67 1.80
CA ALA A 134 16.62 8.72 0.34
C ALA A 134 15.20 8.80 -0.23
N ILE A 135 14.17 8.65 0.61
CA ILE A 135 12.77 8.67 0.19
C ILE A 135 12.25 10.10 0.20
N ALA A 136 11.84 10.57 -0.98
CA ALA A 136 11.20 11.87 -1.13
C ALA A 136 9.77 11.83 -0.57
N ALA A 137 9.60 12.43 0.56
CA ALA A 137 8.30 12.58 1.22
C ALA A 137 8.33 13.74 2.22
#